data_4e82580d5e54ca7de888f5d6155dc2c6
#
_entry.id   4e82580d5e54ca7de888f5d6155dc2c6
#
_cell.length_a   1.000
_cell.length_b   1.000
_cell.length_c   1.000
_cell.angle_alpha   90.00
_cell.angle_beta   90.00
_cell.angle_gamma   90.00
#
_symmetry.space_group_name_H-M   'P 1'
#
loop_
_entity.id
_entity.type
_entity.pdbx_description
1 polymer ?
#
loop_
_entity_poly.entity_id
_entity_poly.type
_entity_poly.pdbx_seq_one_letter_code
_entity_poly.pdbx_strand_id
1 'polypeptide(L)'
;MQKIKKFFSIVVSIYVVSSILFCNMNLTFATEKNSPINSSSDGVILMDAISGDILYNKNMNKPFPPASTTKIMTALLTLENCKNLDEEATISKTCEGVDGSKIYIFEGEKIKVKNLLYALLLSSANDCAYALAEHIGGTEEHFVEMMNNRAKALGCKNTNFVNPHGLYDDKHRTTAHDLALIMKELIKHEEYLKIASTPSYIIPPTNKSKENRPLWNGNKAIHTGSVNYNKFCKASKTGYTIQSLHSYVTFAEKDGQKLIAAFVHDPNKQFYTDSKALFNYGFNTFKTDKVISKDQELFTYKVSNNKVLHFKSDSDLYITSKKNSKNNIQLPNVNFDSLNLKDKSLKQGDFIENINIKSNNNTYTLKLISGDNYEPEHNILTDVTQNYTSTSTILKTLCYTLIGLLLIFTMIIIIKKKSKKR
;
A
#
# COMPACT_ATOMS: atom_id res chain seq x y z
N MET A 1 -54.93 -6.15 -25.91
CA MET A 1 -54.01 -5.19 -25.21
C MET A 1 -54.00 -5.32 -23.69
N GLN A 2 -55.12 -5.49 -23.00
CA GLN A 2 -55.18 -5.61 -21.52
C GLN A 2 -54.46 -6.84 -20.94
N LYS A 3 -54.50 -8.01 -21.60
CA LYS A 3 -53.82 -9.24 -21.14
C LYS A 3 -52.29 -9.12 -21.21
N ILE A 4 -51.74 -8.42 -22.20
CA ILE A 4 -50.28 -8.18 -22.37
C ILE A 4 -49.79 -7.20 -21.30
N LYS A 5 -50.55 -6.16 -20.98
CA LYS A 5 -50.18 -5.22 -19.91
C LYS A 5 -50.17 -5.88 -18.52
N LYS A 6 -51.11 -6.79 -18.25
CA LYS A 6 -51.11 -7.58 -16.99
C LYS A 6 -49.91 -8.52 -16.90
N PHE A 7 -49.56 -9.20 -18.00
CA PHE A 7 -48.38 -10.09 -18.03
C PHE A 7 -47.07 -9.30 -17.80
N PHE A 8 -46.90 -8.15 -18.45
CA PHE A 8 -45.75 -7.28 -18.26
C PHE A 8 -45.65 -6.73 -16.83
N SER A 9 -46.77 -6.37 -16.21
CA SER A 9 -46.80 -5.91 -14.80
C SER A 9 -46.38 -7.02 -13.82
N ILE A 10 -46.79 -8.27 -14.07
CA ILE A 10 -46.39 -9.42 -13.22
C ILE A 10 -44.90 -9.72 -13.35
N VAL A 11 -44.32 -9.67 -14.57
CA VAL A 11 -42.89 -9.89 -14.81
C VAL A 11 -42.04 -8.82 -14.16
N VAL A 12 -42.45 -7.53 -14.27
CA VAL A 12 -41.77 -6.42 -13.61
C VAL A 12 -41.82 -6.53 -12.09
N SER A 13 -42.98 -6.94 -11.53
CA SER A 13 -43.14 -7.15 -10.08
C SER A 13 -42.25 -8.30 -9.57
N ILE A 14 -42.11 -9.39 -10.33
CA ILE A 14 -41.23 -10.51 -9.97
C ILE A 14 -39.74 -10.05 -10.03
N TYR A 15 -39.37 -9.22 -11.01
CA TYR A 15 -38.02 -8.71 -11.12
C TYR A 15 -37.66 -7.74 -9.98
N VAL A 16 -38.59 -6.87 -9.57
CA VAL A 16 -38.40 -5.96 -8.43
C VAL A 16 -38.34 -6.73 -7.10
N VAL A 17 -39.14 -7.74 -6.91
CA VAL A 17 -39.09 -8.58 -5.69
C VAL A 17 -37.83 -9.42 -5.65
N SER A 18 -37.32 -9.95 -6.77
CA SER A 18 -36.06 -10.68 -6.82
C SER A 18 -34.86 -9.76 -6.57
N SER A 19 -34.88 -8.53 -7.10
CA SER A 19 -33.78 -7.57 -6.83
C SER A 19 -33.74 -7.07 -5.36
N ILE A 20 -34.91 -6.96 -4.71
CA ILE A 20 -35.00 -6.64 -3.28
C ILE A 20 -34.50 -7.81 -2.41
N LEU A 21 -34.77 -9.06 -2.81
CA LEU A 21 -34.25 -10.26 -2.14
C LEU A 21 -32.74 -10.42 -2.29
N PHE A 22 -32.14 -10.04 -3.44
CA PHE A 22 -30.69 -10.04 -3.64
C PHE A 22 -29.96 -8.90 -2.90
N CYS A 23 -30.60 -7.74 -2.67
CA CYS A 23 -30.01 -6.64 -1.90
C CYS A 23 -29.97 -6.89 -0.39
N ASN A 24 -30.70 -7.89 0.14
CA ASN A 24 -30.67 -8.23 1.56
C ASN A 24 -29.83 -9.45 1.91
N MET A 25 -28.97 -9.93 1.02
CA MET A 25 -27.92 -10.85 1.40
C MET A 25 -26.83 -10.05 2.16
N ASN A 26 -27.12 -9.73 3.43
CA ASN A 26 -26.07 -9.47 4.39
C ASN A 26 -25.17 -10.71 4.39
N LEU A 27 -23.97 -10.60 3.81
CA LEU A 27 -22.88 -11.54 4.05
C LEU A 27 -22.55 -11.44 5.54
N THR A 28 -23.33 -12.13 6.37
CA THR A 28 -22.92 -12.45 7.73
C THR A 28 -21.74 -13.40 7.56
N PHE A 29 -20.52 -12.82 7.65
CA PHE A 29 -19.36 -13.63 7.95
C PHE A 29 -19.69 -14.36 9.24
N ALA A 30 -19.81 -15.68 9.17
CA ALA A 30 -20.00 -16.52 10.33
C ALA A 30 -18.84 -16.22 11.28
N THR A 31 -19.10 -15.53 12.38
CA THR A 31 -18.16 -15.38 13.48
C THR A 31 -17.86 -16.80 13.94
N GLU A 32 -16.63 -17.26 13.72
CA GLU A 32 -16.18 -18.53 14.27
C GLU A 32 -16.51 -18.54 15.76
N LYS A 33 -17.20 -19.59 16.19
CA LYS A 33 -17.72 -19.79 17.55
C LYS A 33 -16.64 -19.81 18.65
N ASN A 34 -15.35 -19.66 18.27
CA ASN A 34 -14.15 -19.62 19.11
C ASN A 34 -13.25 -18.43 18.71
N SER A 35 -13.70 -17.21 18.95
CA SER A 35 -12.83 -16.05 18.87
C SER A 35 -11.64 -16.21 19.83
N PRO A 36 -10.38 -15.97 19.42
CA PRO A 36 -9.22 -16.07 20.28
C PRO A 36 -9.21 -15.03 21.41
N ILE A 37 -10.04 -13.99 21.28
CA ILE A 37 -10.21 -12.92 22.26
C ILE A 37 -11.66 -12.43 22.31
N ASN A 38 -12.02 -11.85 23.45
CA ASN A 38 -13.25 -11.04 23.62
C ASN A 38 -12.84 -9.59 23.83
N SER A 39 -12.43 -8.90 22.76
CA SER A 39 -11.91 -7.54 22.84
C SER A 39 -13.01 -6.51 23.03
N SER A 40 -12.76 -5.54 23.92
CA SER A 40 -13.58 -4.34 24.08
C SER A 40 -13.38 -3.31 22.97
N SER A 41 -12.27 -3.40 22.22
CA SER A 41 -12.00 -2.50 21.09
C SER A 41 -13.04 -2.70 19.97
N ASP A 42 -13.49 -1.60 19.39
CA ASP A 42 -14.46 -1.62 18.30
C ASP A 42 -13.88 -2.10 16.98
N GLY A 43 -12.61 -1.81 16.72
CA GLY A 43 -11.86 -2.32 15.57
C GLY A 43 -10.59 -3.04 15.99
N VAL A 44 -10.37 -4.26 15.47
CA VAL A 44 -9.19 -5.10 15.80
C VAL A 44 -8.70 -5.82 14.55
N ILE A 45 -7.38 -5.98 14.44
CA ILE A 45 -6.74 -6.84 13.44
C ILE A 45 -5.55 -7.57 14.04
N LEU A 46 -5.31 -8.79 13.57
CA LEU A 46 -4.03 -9.48 13.61
C LEU A 46 -3.60 -9.78 12.18
N MET A 47 -2.42 -9.31 11.79
CA MET A 47 -1.87 -9.43 10.44
C MET A 47 -0.47 -10.08 10.53
N ASP A 48 -0.16 -10.97 9.60
CA ASP A 48 1.22 -11.37 9.35
C ASP A 48 1.97 -10.23 8.65
N ALA A 49 3.09 -9.80 9.22
CA ALA A 49 3.83 -8.64 8.72
C ALA A 49 4.63 -8.93 7.45
N ILE A 50 4.88 -10.19 7.12
CA ILE A 50 5.62 -10.60 5.92
C ILE A 50 4.65 -10.74 4.75
N SER A 51 3.68 -11.65 4.84
CA SER A 51 2.72 -11.91 3.77
C SER A 51 1.65 -10.82 3.63
N GLY A 52 1.26 -10.17 4.73
CA GLY A 52 0.10 -9.28 4.80
C GLY A 52 -1.22 -10.00 5.04
N ASP A 53 -1.19 -11.31 5.25
CA ASP A 53 -2.40 -12.10 5.51
C ASP A 53 -3.06 -11.72 6.83
N ILE A 54 -4.39 -11.63 6.81
CA ILE A 54 -5.21 -11.29 7.98
C ILE A 54 -5.55 -12.58 8.72
N LEU A 55 -5.06 -12.70 9.96
CA LEU A 55 -5.21 -13.88 10.79
C LEU A 55 -6.40 -13.80 11.74
N TYR A 56 -6.80 -12.57 12.10
CA TYR A 56 -7.97 -12.26 12.89
C TYR A 56 -8.43 -10.84 12.59
N ASN A 57 -9.76 -10.62 12.58
CA ASN A 57 -10.32 -9.27 12.48
C ASN A 57 -11.65 -9.15 13.22
N LYS A 58 -11.91 -7.91 13.68
CA LYS A 58 -13.20 -7.43 14.18
C LYS A 58 -13.35 -6.01 13.65
N ASN A 59 -14.34 -5.75 12.79
CA ASN A 59 -14.60 -4.41 12.22
C ASN A 59 -13.33 -3.68 11.74
N MET A 60 -12.35 -4.40 11.20
CA MET A 60 -11.01 -3.90 10.91
C MET A 60 -10.97 -2.67 10.00
N ASN A 61 -12.01 -2.47 9.18
CA ASN A 61 -12.12 -1.38 8.20
C ASN A 61 -13.03 -0.23 8.68
N LYS A 62 -13.59 -0.31 9.89
CA LYS A 62 -14.41 0.77 10.45
C LYS A 62 -13.51 1.91 10.92
N PRO A 63 -13.74 3.17 10.44
CA PRO A 63 -12.89 4.29 10.78
C PRO A 63 -13.20 4.84 12.17
N PHE A 64 -12.13 5.18 12.91
CA PHE A 64 -12.16 5.81 14.23
C PHE A 64 -11.05 6.86 14.35
N PRO A 65 -11.16 7.82 15.30
CA PRO A 65 -10.06 8.73 15.57
C PRO A 65 -8.86 7.95 16.12
N PRO A 66 -7.65 8.13 15.57
CA PRO A 66 -6.47 7.34 15.94
C PRO A 66 -5.80 7.76 17.24
N ALA A 67 -6.02 8.98 17.72
CA ALA A 67 -5.19 9.62 18.71
C ALA A 67 -3.69 9.53 18.34
N SER A 68 -2.79 9.38 19.33
CA SER A 68 -1.34 9.34 19.09
C SER A 68 -0.81 8.11 18.35
N THR A 69 -1.66 7.16 17.92
CA THR A 69 -1.20 6.16 16.94
C THR A 69 -0.90 6.79 15.57
N THR A 70 -1.40 8.00 15.29
CA THR A 70 -0.99 8.85 14.15
C THR A 70 0.52 8.97 14.01
N LYS A 71 1.25 9.03 15.13
CA LYS A 71 2.70 9.26 15.17
C LYS A 71 3.54 8.15 14.50
N ILE A 72 2.96 6.97 14.22
CA ILE A 72 3.66 5.96 13.40
C ILE A 72 3.82 6.43 11.95
N MET A 73 2.86 7.20 11.40
CA MET A 73 2.99 7.80 10.08
C MET A 73 4.00 8.96 10.09
N THR A 74 3.99 9.78 11.16
CA THR A 74 4.99 10.85 11.33
C THR A 74 6.41 10.29 11.40
N ALA A 75 6.60 9.20 12.17
CA ALA A 75 7.88 8.50 12.24
C ALA A 75 8.29 7.89 10.89
N LEU A 76 7.35 7.27 10.16
CA LEU A 76 7.60 6.69 8.85
C LEU A 76 8.10 7.75 7.86
N LEU A 77 7.38 8.85 7.72
CA LEU A 77 7.76 9.93 6.81
C LEU A 77 9.09 10.58 7.20
N THR A 78 9.35 10.72 8.49
CA THR A 78 10.64 11.22 8.96
C THR A 78 11.78 10.29 8.53
N LEU A 79 11.62 8.99 8.72
CA LEU A 79 12.65 8.00 8.36
C LEU A 79 12.84 7.83 6.84
N GLU A 80 11.79 8.03 6.07
CA GLU A 80 11.85 7.95 4.60
C GLU A 80 12.48 9.20 3.96
N ASN A 81 12.35 10.38 4.58
CA ASN A 81 12.76 11.65 3.97
C ASN A 81 13.99 12.29 4.62
N CYS A 82 14.36 11.93 5.85
CA CYS A 82 15.56 12.40 6.51
C CYS A 82 16.72 11.39 6.34
N LYS A 83 17.72 11.74 5.54
CA LYS A 83 18.87 10.87 5.29
C LYS A 83 19.87 10.84 6.44
N ASN A 84 19.95 11.92 7.22
CA ASN A 84 20.87 12.06 8.33
C ASN A 84 20.13 12.42 9.61
N LEU A 85 19.79 11.42 10.43
CA LEU A 85 19.06 11.64 11.68
C LEU A 85 19.87 12.44 12.74
N ASP A 86 21.16 12.67 12.53
CA ASP A 86 21.98 13.53 13.39
C ASP A 86 21.95 15.00 12.97
N GLU A 87 21.26 15.37 11.87
CA GLU A 87 21.03 16.77 11.53
C GLU A 87 20.08 17.44 12.53
N GLU A 88 20.21 18.77 12.67
CA GLU A 88 19.46 19.55 13.65
C GLU A 88 18.24 20.20 12.98
N ALA A 89 17.06 19.96 13.58
CA ALA A 89 15.86 20.74 13.33
C ALA A 89 15.87 21.99 14.18
N THR A 90 15.50 23.14 13.61
CA THR A 90 15.30 24.40 14.35
C THR A 90 13.81 24.51 14.70
N ILE A 91 13.52 24.66 15.97
CA ILE A 91 12.16 24.65 16.51
C ILE A 91 11.50 26.00 16.27
N SER A 92 10.31 25.99 15.69
CA SER A 92 9.47 27.17 15.49
C SER A 92 8.69 27.52 16.77
N LYS A 93 8.17 28.74 16.82
CA LYS A 93 7.27 29.18 17.90
C LYS A 93 5.99 28.35 17.99
N THR A 94 5.49 27.86 16.88
CA THR A 94 4.27 27.05 16.84
C THR A 94 4.43 25.74 17.60
N CYS A 95 5.62 25.12 17.56
CA CYS A 95 5.90 23.88 18.29
C CYS A 95 5.69 24.03 19.81
N GLU A 96 6.05 25.18 20.39
CA GLU A 96 5.85 25.46 21.83
C GLU A 96 4.38 25.43 22.24
N GLY A 97 3.49 25.93 21.35
CA GLY A 97 2.05 26.07 21.58
C GLY A 97 1.25 24.78 21.46
N VAL A 98 1.82 23.70 20.93
CA VAL A 98 1.07 22.46 20.68
C VAL A 98 0.58 21.82 21.99
N ASP A 99 -0.69 21.46 22.07
CA ASP A 99 -1.30 20.85 23.26
C ASP A 99 -0.95 19.37 23.45
N GLY A 100 -1.26 18.83 24.63
CA GLY A 100 -1.13 17.43 24.99
C GLY A 100 0.26 17.04 25.49
N SER A 101 0.69 15.81 25.21
CA SER A 101 2.00 15.30 25.65
C SER A 101 3.13 16.04 24.94
N LYS A 102 4.12 16.54 25.70
CA LYS A 102 5.26 17.29 25.16
C LYS A 102 6.50 17.14 26.03
N ILE A 103 7.66 17.46 25.47
CA ILE A 103 8.93 17.53 26.18
C ILE A 103 9.40 18.97 26.39
N TYR A 104 8.53 19.94 26.06
CA TYR A 104 8.74 21.37 26.26
C TYR A 104 9.98 21.89 25.51
N ILE A 105 9.95 21.77 24.19
CA ILE A 105 10.93 22.37 23.30
C ILE A 105 10.64 23.87 23.11
N PHE A 106 11.67 24.68 22.87
CA PHE A 106 11.60 26.14 22.83
C PHE A 106 11.85 26.69 21.42
N GLU A 107 11.23 27.83 21.11
CA GLU A 107 11.52 28.57 19.87
C GLU A 107 13.02 28.82 19.69
N GLY A 108 13.54 28.53 18.50
CA GLY A 108 14.97 28.67 18.15
C GLY A 108 15.86 27.62 18.79
N GLU A 109 15.30 26.61 19.46
CA GLU A 109 16.05 25.44 19.93
C GLU A 109 16.50 24.59 18.73
N LYS A 110 17.72 24.08 18.78
CA LYS A 110 18.27 23.16 17.79
C LYS A 110 18.34 21.77 18.39
N ILE A 111 17.59 20.84 17.82
CA ILE A 111 17.49 19.47 18.33
C ILE A 111 17.68 18.51 17.17
N LYS A 112 18.51 17.47 17.35
CA LYS A 112 18.71 16.43 16.35
C LYS A 112 17.39 15.72 16.02
N VAL A 113 17.16 15.46 14.74
CA VAL A 113 15.96 14.70 14.27
C VAL A 113 15.81 13.37 15.01
N LYS A 114 16.91 12.67 15.27
CA LYS A 114 16.92 11.46 16.09
C LYS A 114 16.36 11.66 17.49
N ASN A 115 16.71 12.76 18.16
CA ASN A 115 16.20 13.07 19.49
C ASN A 115 14.71 13.40 19.48
N LEU A 116 14.24 14.09 18.44
CA LEU A 116 12.80 14.33 18.22
C LEU A 116 12.04 13.02 17.99
N LEU A 117 12.63 12.07 17.23
CA LEU A 117 12.03 10.73 17.03
C LEU A 117 11.96 9.93 18.35
N TYR A 118 12.99 9.99 19.20
CA TYR A 118 12.94 9.38 20.52
C TYR A 118 11.80 9.97 21.35
N ALA A 119 11.66 11.30 21.39
CA ALA A 119 10.58 11.96 22.13
C ALA A 119 9.19 11.62 21.54
N LEU A 120 9.06 11.62 20.22
CA LEU A 120 7.85 11.23 19.50
C LEU A 120 7.36 9.83 19.88
N LEU A 121 8.26 8.86 19.91
CA LEU A 121 7.92 7.45 20.09
C LEU A 121 7.84 7.04 21.57
N LEU A 122 8.78 7.48 22.41
CA LEU A 122 8.83 7.09 23.82
C LEU A 122 7.81 7.87 24.66
N SER A 123 7.83 9.19 24.55
CA SER A 123 7.01 10.09 25.37
C SER A 123 5.75 10.58 24.66
N SER A 124 5.56 10.17 23.40
CA SER A 124 4.40 10.59 22.58
C SER A 124 4.32 12.12 22.40
N ALA A 125 5.45 12.81 22.35
CA ALA A 125 5.57 14.27 22.32
C ALA A 125 4.91 14.89 21.08
N ASN A 126 3.91 15.76 21.27
CA ASN A 126 3.17 16.44 20.21
C ASN A 126 4.00 17.59 19.60
N ASP A 127 4.71 18.33 20.45
CA ASP A 127 5.65 19.37 20.05
C ASP A 127 6.75 18.81 19.11
N CYS A 128 7.27 17.63 19.40
CA CYS A 128 8.23 16.95 18.53
C CYS A 128 7.60 16.45 17.24
N ALA A 129 6.33 16.01 17.27
CA ALA A 129 5.62 15.62 16.05
C ALA A 129 5.46 16.82 15.11
N TYR A 130 5.13 17.97 15.64
CA TYR A 130 4.99 19.21 14.88
C TYR A 130 6.35 19.65 14.33
N ALA A 131 7.39 19.67 15.18
CA ALA A 131 8.76 20.02 14.76
C ALA A 131 9.29 19.13 13.62
N LEU A 132 9.02 17.82 13.69
CA LEU A 132 9.37 16.88 12.61
C LEU A 132 8.57 17.17 11.34
N ALA A 133 7.28 17.52 11.47
CA ALA A 133 6.45 17.86 10.33
C ALA A 133 6.96 19.12 9.61
N GLU A 134 7.31 20.18 10.34
CA GLU A 134 7.90 21.37 9.74
C GLU A 134 9.28 21.10 9.15
N HIS A 135 10.14 20.33 9.83
CA HIS A 135 11.48 20.04 9.34
C HIS A 135 11.47 19.22 8.04
N ILE A 136 10.59 18.25 7.92
CA ILE A 136 10.50 17.34 6.75
C ILE A 136 9.61 17.93 5.64
N GLY A 137 8.47 18.52 6.00
CA GLY A 137 7.49 19.04 5.05
C GLY A 137 7.66 20.53 4.72
N GLY A 138 8.46 21.25 5.49
CA GLY A 138 8.56 22.72 5.42
C GLY A 138 7.39 23.40 6.14
N THR A 139 6.16 22.86 6.06
CA THR A 139 4.97 23.30 6.81
C THR A 139 4.17 22.09 7.30
N GLU A 140 3.32 22.31 8.30
CA GLU A 140 2.40 21.25 8.77
C GLU A 140 1.45 20.80 7.67
N GLU A 141 0.89 21.73 6.90
CA GLU A 141 -0.08 21.44 5.84
C GLU A 141 0.52 20.54 4.76
N HIS A 142 1.72 20.86 4.29
CA HIS A 142 2.40 20.03 3.30
C HIS A 142 2.78 18.66 3.88
N PHE A 143 3.21 18.59 5.15
CA PHE A 143 3.48 17.31 5.79
C PHE A 143 2.23 16.45 5.92
N VAL A 144 1.07 17.05 6.25
CA VAL A 144 -0.23 16.36 6.30
C VAL A 144 -0.62 15.84 4.90
N GLU A 145 -0.35 16.60 3.85
CA GLU A 145 -0.52 16.12 2.47
C GLU A 145 0.38 14.90 2.21
N MET A 146 1.65 14.95 2.59
CA MET A 146 2.57 13.81 2.49
C MET A 146 2.04 12.59 3.26
N MET A 147 1.51 12.78 4.49
CA MET A 147 0.90 11.69 5.29
C MET A 147 -0.24 11.00 4.53
N ASN A 148 -1.15 11.77 3.95
CA ASN A 148 -2.31 11.24 3.22
C ASN A 148 -1.89 10.56 1.90
N ASN A 149 -0.95 11.14 1.18
CA ASN A 149 -0.40 10.55 -0.05
C ASN A 149 0.31 9.22 0.26
N ARG A 150 1.09 9.18 1.36
CA ARG A 150 1.77 7.95 1.78
C ARG A 150 0.79 6.88 2.24
N ALA A 151 -0.22 7.24 3.03
CA ALA A 151 -1.28 6.33 3.42
C ALA A 151 -1.96 5.70 2.20
N LYS A 152 -2.32 6.50 1.21
CA LYS A 152 -2.90 6.02 -0.06
C LYS A 152 -1.95 5.06 -0.80
N ALA A 153 -0.66 5.39 -0.87
CA ALA A 153 0.36 4.55 -1.52
C ALA A 153 0.55 3.20 -0.80
N LEU A 154 0.35 3.15 0.52
CA LEU A 154 0.36 1.93 1.32
C LEU A 154 -0.93 1.10 1.19
N GLY A 155 -1.95 1.58 0.47
CA GLY A 155 -3.23 0.90 0.31
C GLY A 155 -4.23 1.17 1.43
N CYS A 156 -4.00 2.16 2.28
CA CYS A 156 -4.97 2.61 3.29
C CYS A 156 -6.20 3.20 2.58
N LYS A 157 -7.38 2.68 2.91
CA LYS A 157 -8.63 3.05 2.21
C LYS A 157 -9.52 3.97 3.03
N ASN A 158 -9.35 3.97 4.35
CA ASN A 158 -10.23 4.66 5.29
C ASN A 158 -9.44 5.51 6.28
N THR A 159 -8.31 6.06 5.82
CA THR A 159 -7.44 6.94 6.61
C THR A 159 -7.43 8.35 6.04
N ASN A 160 -7.60 9.33 6.91
CA ASN A 160 -7.41 10.74 6.63
C ASN A 160 -6.73 11.40 7.82
N PHE A 161 -5.53 11.91 7.62
CA PHE A 161 -4.78 12.68 8.60
C PHE A 161 -5.04 14.16 8.41
N VAL A 162 -5.11 14.92 9.50
CA VAL A 162 -5.24 16.40 9.50
C VAL A 162 -4.19 17.08 10.36
N ASN A 163 -3.39 16.32 11.11
CA ASN A 163 -2.25 16.78 11.88
C ASN A 163 -1.23 15.65 12.10
N PRO A 164 0.04 15.96 12.48
CA PRO A 164 1.09 14.96 12.64
C PRO A 164 1.09 14.25 14.00
N HIS A 165 0.29 14.70 14.97
CA HIS A 165 0.38 14.27 16.36
C HIS A 165 -0.83 13.45 16.85
N GLY A 166 -1.99 13.56 16.21
CA GLY A 166 -3.19 12.80 16.53
C GLY A 166 -4.11 13.48 17.57
N LEU A 167 -4.01 14.78 17.78
CA LEU A 167 -5.05 15.55 18.47
C LEU A 167 -6.35 15.41 17.68
N TYR A 168 -7.46 15.42 18.44
CA TYR A 168 -8.76 15.14 17.87
C TYR A 168 -9.21 16.20 16.85
N ASP A 169 -9.70 15.72 15.76
CA ASP A 169 -10.43 16.43 14.73
C ASP A 169 -11.46 15.48 14.12
N ASP A 170 -12.64 15.99 13.75
CA ASP A 170 -13.72 15.15 13.20
C ASP A 170 -13.35 14.46 11.88
N LYS A 171 -12.40 15.02 11.14
CA LYS A 171 -11.91 14.46 9.87
C LYS A 171 -10.68 13.55 10.07
N HIS A 172 -10.06 13.55 11.25
CA HIS A 172 -8.87 12.75 11.55
C HIS A 172 -9.27 11.32 11.87
N ARG A 173 -9.20 10.41 10.91
CA ARG A 173 -9.70 9.03 11.02
C ARG A 173 -8.70 8.04 10.47
N THR A 174 -8.74 6.83 11.03
CA THR A 174 -8.02 5.65 10.54
C THR A 174 -8.76 4.38 10.94
N THR A 175 -8.28 3.22 10.51
CA THR A 175 -8.83 1.91 10.86
C THR A 175 -7.75 1.01 11.48
N ALA A 176 -8.15 -0.08 12.12
CA ALA A 176 -7.19 -1.07 12.60
C ALA A 176 -6.36 -1.67 11.45
N HIS A 177 -7.00 -1.91 10.28
CA HIS A 177 -6.33 -2.39 9.09
C HIS A 177 -5.28 -1.39 8.56
N ASP A 178 -5.65 -0.13 8.43
CA ASP A 178 -4.76 0.88 7.87
C ASP A 178 -3.57 1.17 8.81
N LEU A 179 -3.79 1.16 10.15
CA LEU A 179 -2.69 1.22 11.13
C LEU A 179 -1.73 0.04 10.99
N ALA A 180 -2.26 -1.16 10.72
CA ALA A 180 -1.41 -2.35 10.50
C ALA A 180 -0.59 -2.23 9.21
N LEU A 181 -1.13 -1.67 8.12
CA LEU A 181 -0.39 -1.39 6.89
C LEU A 181 0.74 -0.38 7.11
N ILE A 182 0.47 0.71 7.84
CA ILE A 182 1.49 1.71 8.17
C ILE A 182 2.59 1.09 9.03
N MET A 183 2.22 0.31 10.06
CA MET A 183 3.19 -0.38 10.92
C MET A 183 4.01 -1.41 10.12
N LYS A 184 3.40 -2.14 9.19
CA LYS A 184 4.08 -3.11 8.30
C LYS A 184 5.20 -2.45 7.49
N GLU A 185 4.99 -1.22 7.03
CA GLU A 185 6.03 -0.47 6.34
C GLU A 185 7.08 0.05 7.31
N LEU A 186 6.65 0.65 8.42
CA LEU A 186 7.52 1.28 9.39
C LEU A 186 8.53 0.31 10.02
N ILE A 187 8.16 -0.94 10.29
CA ILE A 187 9.07 -1.96 10.86
C ILE A 187 10.18 -2.42 9.90
N LYS A 188 10.17 -2.00 8.64
CA LYS A 188 11.29 -2.24 7.72
C LYS A 188 12.49 -1.33 8.04
N HIS A 189 12.28 -0.25 8.79
CA HIS A 189 13.32 0.67 9.22
C HIS A 189 13.93 0.18 10.54
N GLU A 190 15.18 -0.27 10.51
CA GLU A 190 15.89 -0.77 11.69
C GLU A 190 15.99 0.28 12.80
N GLU A 191 16.19 1.56 12.43
CA GLU A 191 16.28 2.65 13.38
C GLU A 191 14.94 2.87 14.15
N TYR A 192 13.79 2.64 13.47
CA TYR A 192 12.50 2.61 14.17
C TYR A 192 12.46 1.53 15.25
N LEU A 193 12.84 0.30 14.91
CA LEU A 193 12.81 -0.81 15.85
C LEU A 193 13.73 -0.58 17.04
N LYS A 194 14.91 0.00 16.80
CA LYS A 194 15.86 0.40 17.82
C LYS A 194 15.28 1.44 18.77
N ILE A 195 14.71 2.53 18.25
CA ILE A 195 14.08 3.58 19.06
C ILE A 195 12.89 3.01 19.82
N ALA A 196 11.96 2.34 19.14
CA ALA A 196 10.71 1.85 19.74
C ALA A 196 10.92 0.77 20.83
N SER A 197 12.02 0.02 20.78
CA SER A 197 12.38 -0.98 21.81
C SER A 197 13.22 -0.40 22.96
N THR A 198 13.65 0.85 22.87
CA THR A 198 14.46 1.51 23.93
C THR A 198 13.59 1.82 25.14
N PRO A 199 13.92 1.32 26.36
CA PRO A 199 13.10 1.56 27.56
C PRO A 199 13.12 3.01 28.05
N SER A 200 14.29 3.68 27.95
CA SER A 200 14.48 5.07 28.33
C SER A 200 15.58 5.69 27.50
N TYR A 201 15.54 7.00 27.31
CA TYR A 201 16.53 7.75 26.58
C TYR A 201 16.74 9.12 27.22
N ILE A 202 17.92 9.69 27.11
CA ILE A 202 18.21 11.01 27.62
C ILE A 202 18.60 11.93 26.46
N ILE A 203 17.81 12.97 26.20
CA ILE A 203 18.20 14.03 25.29
C ILE A 203 19.21 14.94 26.00
N PRO A 204 20.41 15.14 25.47
CA PRO A 204 21.42 15.99 26.07
C PRO A 204 21.01 17.47 26.00
N PRO A 205 21.74 18.37 26.74
CA PRO A 205 21.54 19.81 26.64
C PRO A 205 21.60 20.31 25.19
N THR A 206 20.89 21.41 24.94
CA THR A 206 20.79 22.07 23.65
C THR A 206 21.25 23.54 23.75
N ASN A 207 21.16 24.28 22.66
CA ASN A 207 21.45 25.71 22.66
C ASN A 207 20.48 26.54 23.53
N LYS A 208 19.31 25.99 23.87
CA LYS A 208 18.26 26.69 24.69
C LYS A 208 18.01 26.04 26.04
N SER A 209 18.34 24.77 26.23
CA SER A 209 18.17 24.05 27.48
C SER A 209 19.50 23.53 28.02
N LYS A 210 19.88 23.90 29.22
CA LYS A 210 21.12 23.42 29.89
C LYS A 210 20.93 22.07 30.58
N GLU A 211 19.69 21.60 30.69
CA GLU A 211 19.33 20.37 31.40
C GLU A 211 19.10 19.21 30.44
N ASN A 212 19.44 18.02 30.92
CA ASN A 212 19.07 16.79 30.23
C ASN A 212 17.55 16.58 30.28
N ARG A 213 16.96 16.05 29.19
CA ARG A 213 15.54 15.65 29.17
C ARG A 213 15.44 14.13 29.19
N PRO A 214 15.13 13.49 30.33
CA PRO A 214 14.89 12.06 30.41
C PRO A 214 13.55 11.69 29.77
N LEU A 215 13.58 10.67 28.91
CA LEU A 215 12.40 10.11 28.24
C LEU A 215 12.18 8.68 28.73
N TRP A 216 10.92 8.34 28.98
CA TRP A 216 10.50 6.99 29.37
C TRP A 216 9.55 6.42 28.30
N ASN A 217 9.80 5.19 27.91
CA ASN A 217 8.94 4.55 26.91
C ASN A 217 7.59 4.20 27.51
N GLY A 218 6.52 4.81 26.99
CA GLY A 218 5.15 4.55 27.41
C GLY A 218 4.61 3.16 27.06
N ASN A 219 5.35 2.39 26.23
CA ASN A 219 4.97 1.02 25.89
C ASN A 219 5.24 0.04 27.04
N LYS A 220 4.20 -0.27 27.81
CA LYS A 220 4.33 -1.19 28.95
C LYS A 220 4.71 -2.64 28.54
N ALA A 221 4.54 -3.01 27.27
CA ALA A 221 4.82 -4.37 26.80
C ALA A 221 6.33 -4.68 26.70
N ILE A 222 7.22 -3.65 26.69
CA ILE A 222 8.68 -3.87 26.63
C ILE A 222 9.34 -3.86 28.01
N HIS A 223 8.67 -3.39 29.06
CA HIS A 223 9.24 -3.29 30.40
C HIS A 223 9.08 -4.61 31.17
N THR A 224 10.18 -5.28 31.50
CA THR A 224 10.18 -6.60 32.15
C THR A 224 9.45 -6.62 33.49
N GLY A 225 9.43 -5.52 34.25
CA GLY A 225 8.68 -5.37 35.50
C GLY A 225 7.19 -5.09 35.33
N SER A 226 6.69 -4.92 34.10
CA SER A 226 5.28 -4.63 33.85
C SER A 226 4.44 -5.91 33.78
N VAL A 227 3.23 -5.89 34.35
CA VAL A 227 2.23 -6.98 34.17
C VAL A 227 1.85 -7.15 32.68
N ASN A 228 2.05 -6.12 31.88
CA ASN A 228 1.80 -6.14 30.44
C ASN A 228 3.01 -6.59 29.60
N TYR A 229 4.11 -6.98 30.25
CA TYR A 229 5.31 -7.44 29.53
C TYR A 229 5.02 -8.56 28.56
N ASN A 230 5.54 -8.40 27.34
CA ASN A 230 5.52 -9.44 26.31
C ASN A 230 6.91 -9.54 25.66
N LYS A 231 7.62 -10.62 25.94
CA LYS A 231 9.00 -10.84 25.44
C LYS A 231 9.14 -10.80 23.92
N PHE A 232 8.04 -11.01 23.20
CA PHE A 232 8.02 -10.98 21.73
C PHE A 232 7.72 -9.60 21.16
N CYS A 233 7.20 -8.65 21.97
CA CYS A 233 6.94 -7.29 21.53
C CYS A 233 8.26 -6.57 21.21
N LYS A 234 8.35 -6.02 20.00
CA LYS A 234 9.52 -5.25 19.51
C LYS A 234 9.23 -3.77 19.37
N ALA A 235 7.99 -3.41 19.05
CA ALA A 235 7.60 -2.03 18.86
C ALA A 235 6.10 -1.84 19.12
N SER A 236 5.70 -0.65 19.55
CA SER A 236 4.29 -0.28 19.60
C SER A 236 4.09 1.23 19.68
N LYS A 237 2.84 1.66 19.45
CA LYS A 237 2.37 3.02 19.79
C LYS A 237 1.00 2.96 20.41
N THR A 238 0.82 3.66 21.53
CA THR A 238 -0.47 3.89 22.18
C THR A 238 -1.03 5.25 21.78
N GLY A 239 -2.35 5.39 21.83
CA GLY A 239 -3.07 6.65 21.66
C GLY A 239 -4.24 6.73 22.61
N TYR A 240 -4.57 7.94 23.05
CA TYR A 240 -5.76 8.23 23.85
C TYR A 240 -6.17 9.69 23.68
N THR A 241 -7.44 9.91 23.46
CA THR A 241 -8.19 11.14 23.71
C THR A 241 -9.55 10.74 24.24
N ILE A 242 -10.28 11.68 24.83
CA ILE A 242 -11.65 11.41 25.30
C ILE A 242 -12.53 10.88 24.16
N GLN A 243 -12.41 11.46 22.97
CA GLN A 243 -13.22 11.10 21.79
C GLN A 243 -12.73 9.85 21.07
N SER A 244 -11.41 9.60 21.09
CA SER A 244 -10.81 8.43 20.42
C SER A 244 -10.89 7.17 21.28
N LEU A 245 -11.10 7.31 22.59
CA LEU A 245 -10.81 6.27 23.57
C LEU A 245 -9.37 5.76 23.39
N HIS A 246 -9.08 4.51 23.70
CA HIS A 246 -7.73 3.98 23.53
C HIS A 246 -7.53 3.38 22.15
N SER A 247 -6.37 3.66 21.54
CA SER A 247 -5.88 3.00 20.33
C SER A 247 -4.48 2.43 20.59
N TYR A 248 -4.17 1.33 19.94
CA TYR A 248 -2.89 0.64 20.10
C TYR A 248 -2.51 -0.09 18.82
N VAL A 249 -1.27 0.07 18.39
CA VAL A 249 -0.69 -0.75 17.32
C VAL A 249 0.64 -1.30 17.81
N THR A 250 0.90 -2.58 17.56
CA THR A 250 2.06 -3.27 18.10
C THR A 250 2.58 -4.33 17.15
N PHE A 251 3.89 -4.52 17.17
CA PHE A 251 4.63 -5.51 16.41
C PHE A 251 5.33 -6.49 17.34
N ALA A 252 5.23 -7.77 17.03
CA ALA A 252 5.89 -8.85 17.75
C ALA A 252 6.58 -9.81 16.78
N GLU A 253 7.71 -10.36 17.23
CA GLU A 253 8.48 -11.35 16.49
C GLU A 253 8.84 -12.53 17.37
N LYS A 254 8.64 -13.73 16.84
CA LYS A 254 8.99 -15.01 17.47
C LYS A 254 9.43 -16.01 16.41
N ASP A 255 10.63 -16.56 16.57
CA ASP A 255 11.18 -17.62 15.70
C ASP A 255 11.08 -17.27 14.19
N GLY A 256 11.34 -16.00 13.84
CA GLY A 256 11.27 -15.48 12.47
C GLY A 256 9.86 -15.14 11.98
N GLN A 257 8.80 -15.56 12.67
CA GLN A 257 7.44 -15.12 12.36
C GLN A 257 7.19 -13.71 12.91
N LYS A 258 6.62 -12.83 12.09
CA LYS A 258 6.41 -11.42 12.36
C LYS A 258 4.92 -11.08 12.32
N LEU A 259 4.37 -10.60 13.42
CA LEU A 259 2.93 -10.30 13.55
C LEU A 259 2.69 -8.86 13.99
N ILE A 260 1.67 -8.24 13.43
CA ILE A 260 1.17 -6.92 13.81
C ILE A 260 -0.24 -7.06 14.34
N ALA A 261 -0.53 -6.44 15.49
CA ALA A 261 -1.88 -6.29 16.01
C ALA A 261 -2.21 -4.80 16.13
N ALA A 262 -3.43 -4.42 15.75
CA ALA A 262 -3.92 -3.06 15.94
C ALA A 262 -5.33 -3.05 16.52
N PHE A 263 -5.57 -2.09 17.40
CA PHE A 263 -6.79 -1.89 18.17
C PHE A 263 -7.17 -0.43 18.07
N VAL A 264 -8.43 -0.14 17.79
CA VAL A 264 -8.97 1.23 17.75
C VAL A 264 -10.25 1.31 18.54
N HIS A 265 -10.44 2.45 19.21
CA HIS A 265 -11.63 2.77 19.97
C HIS A 265 -11.92 1.74 21.08
N ASP A 266 -10.95 1.55 21.99
CA ASP A 266 -11.04 0.63 23.12
C ASP A 266 -11.47 1.40 24.41
N PRO A 267 -12.70 1.20 24.90
CA PRO A 267 -13.17 1.88 26.12
C PRO A 267 -12.50 1.37 27.39
N ASN A 268 -12.03 0.12 27.42
CA ASN A 268 -11.59 -0.54 28.64
C ASN A 268 -10.07 -0.68 28.78
N LYS A 269 -9.30 -0.19 27.80
CA LYS A 269 -7.84 -0.28 27.77
C LYS A 269 -7.31 -1.74 27.86
N GLN A 270 -8.04 -2.69 27.27
CA GLN A 270 -7.69 -4.12 27.28
C GLN A 270 -6.65 -4.50 26.21
N PHE A 271 -6.29 -3.60 25.33
CA PHE A 271 -5.41 -3.85 24.18
C PHE A 271 -4.08 -4.54 24.52
N TYR A 272 -3.49 -4.36 25.72
CA TYR A 272 -2.28 -5.08 26.12
C TYR A 272 -2.54 -6.57 26.33
N THR A 273 -3.59 -6.91 27.05
CA THR A 273 -4.00 -8.30 27.31
C THR A 273 -4.42 -8.97 25.99
N ASP A 274 -5.23 -8.27 25.21
CA ASP A 274 -5.76 -8.75 23.93
C ASP A 274 -4.64 -8.96 22.92
N SER A 275 -3.68 -8.04 22.80
CA SER A 275 -2.54 -8.20 21.89
C SER A 275 -1.68 -9.41 22.26
N LYS A 276 -1.46 -9.64 23.55
CA LYS A 276 -0.72 -10.84 24.02
C LYS A 276 -1.45 -12.13 23.66
N ALA A 277 -2.77 -12.16 23.80
CA ALA A 277 -3.60 -13.31 23.44
C ALA A 277 -3.61 -13.52 21.91
N LEU A 278 -3.76 -12.45 21.11
CA LEU A 278 -3.70 -12.53 19.65
C LEU A 278 -2.33 -12.99 19.14
N PHE A 279 -1.24 -12.49 19.69
CA PHE A 279 0.10 -12.96 19.31
C PHE A 279 0.29 -14.43 19.66
N ASN A 280 -0.14 -14.88 20.83
CA ASN A 280 -0.10 -16.29 21.19
C ASN A 280 -0.94 -17.13 20.22
N TYR A 281 -2.14 -16.70 19.86
CA TYR A 281 -2.97 -17.35 18.85
C TYR A 281 -2.26 -17.41 17.51
N GLY A 282 -1.74 -16.27 17.01
CA GLY A 282 -1.04 -16.21 15.75
C GLY A 282 0.17 -17.12 15.68
N PHE A 283 1.09 -17.00 16.65
CA PHE A 283 2.31 -17.82 16.72
C PHE A 283 2.06 -19.32 16.92
N ASN A 284 0.99 -19.70 17.60
CA ASN A 284 0.69 -21.10 17.83
C ASN A 284 -0.08 -21.76 16.67
N THR A 285 -0.92 -21.00 15.99
CA THR A 285 -1.86 -21.53 14.98
C THR A 285 -1.31 -21.47 13.57
N PHE A 286 -0.53 -20.41 13.24
CA PHE A 286 -0.12 -20.12 11.87
C PHE A 286 1.38 -20.24 11.68
N LYS A 287 1.77 -20.42 10.43
CA LYS A 287 3.15 -20.32 9.92
C LYS A 287 3.16 -19.56 8.62
N THR A 288 4.27 -18.90 8.32
CA THR A 288 4.47 -18.15 7.08
C THR A 288 5.56 -18.84 6.28
N ASP A 289 5.21 -19.33 5.11
CA ASP A 289 6.11 -20.04 4.21
C ASP A 289 6.43 -19.16 2.99
N LYS A 290 7.70 -19.14 2.58
CA LYS A 290 8.09 -18.64 1.26
C LYS A 290 7.69 -19.70 0.23
N VAL A 291 6.77 -19.34 -0.66
CA VAL A 291 6.20 -20.28 -1.65
C VAL A 291 6.73 -20.06 -3.06
N ILE A 292 7.18 -18.85 -3.37
CA ILE A 292 7.91 -18.50 -4.59
C ILE A 292 9.09 -17.63 -4.18
N SER A 293 10.27 -17.93 -4.75
CA SER A 293 11.46 -17.12 -4.53
C SER A 293 11.62 -16.08 -5.63
N LYS A 294 12.20 -14.94 -5.29
CA LYS A 294 12.66 -13.97 -6.29
C LYS A 294 13.54 -14.69 -7.33
N ASP A 295 13.41 -14.29 -8.58
CA ASP A 295 14.10 -14.88 -9.74
C ASP A 295 13.73 -16.35 -10.03
N GLN A 296 12.76 -16.94 -9.33
CA GLN A 296 12.23 -18.26 -9.66
C GLN A 296 11.52 -18.21 -11.01
N GLU A 297 11.85 -19.12 -11.89
CA GLU A 297 11.14 -19.32 -13.16
C GLU A 297 9.72 -19.83 -12.90
N LEU A 298 8.74 -19.16 -13.49
CA LEU A 298 7.32 -19.48 -13.33
C LEU A 298 6.69 -19.94 -14.64
N PHE A 299 7.13 -19.38 -15.76
CA PHE A 299 6.59 -19.67 -17.08
C PHE A 299 7.66 -19.64 -18.16
N THR A 300 7.37 -20.35 -19.26
CA THR A 300 8.13 -20.28 -20.49
C THR A 300 7.20 -19.96 -21.66
N TYR A 301 7.71 -19.27 -22.68
CA TYR A 301 6.96 -18.97 -23.88
C TYR A 301 7.83 -19.17 -25.11
N LYS A 302 7.36 -19.98 -26.08
CA LYS A 302 8.05 -20.26 -27.32
C LYS A 302 7.74 -19.17 -28.36
N VAL A 303 8.69 -18.28 -28.62
CA VAL A 303 8.53 -17.18 -29.57
C VAL A 303 8.81 -17.65 -31.02
N SER A 304 9.72 -18.62 -31.20
CA SER A 304 10.02 -19.27 -32.49
C SER A 304 10.44 -20.72 -32.27
N ASN A 305 10.71 -21.47 -33.38
CA ASN A 305 11.13 -22.86 -33.26
C ASN A 305 12.43 -23.04 -32.48
N ASN A 306 13.30 -22.02 -32.48
CA ASN A 306 14.63 -22.09 -31.88
C ASN A 306 14.77 -21.19 -30.62
N LYS A 307 13.72 -20.46 -30.24
CA LYS A 307 13.80 -19.51 -29.10
C LYS A 307 12.65 -19.67 -28.14
N VAL A 308 13.00 -19.91 -26.87
CA VAL A 308 12.09 -19.93 -25.73
C VAL A 308 12.50 -18.79 -24.82
N LEU A 309 11.52 -18.02 -24.35
CA LEU A 309 11.68 -17.00 -23.31
C LEU A 309 11.28 -17.58 -21.96
N HIS A 310 12.00 -17.19 -20.91
CA HIS A 310 11.77 -17.59 -19.54
C HIS A 310 11.25 -16.38 -18.74
N PHE A 311 10.22 -16.58 -17.97
CA PHE A 311 9.64 -15.51 -17.13
C PHE A 311 9.76 -15.85 -15.67
N LYS A 312 10.23 -14.89 -14.90
CA LYS A 312 10.61 -15.05 -13.50
C LYS A 312 9.78 -14.15 -12.59
N SER A 313 9.74 -14.51 -11.31
CA SER A 313 9.21 -13.65 -10.25
C SER A 313 10.16 -12.47 -9.97
N ASP A 314 9.63 -11.25 -9.84
CA ASP A 314 10.40 -10.06 -9.43
C ASP A 314 10.72 -10.03 -7.93
N SER A 315 10.00 -10.81 -7.13
CA SER A 315 10.06 -10.77 -5.66
C SER A 315 9.72 -12.13 -5.04
N ASP A 316 10.05 -12.27 -3.76
CA ASP A 316 9.59 -13.40 -2.93
C ASP A 316 8.08 -13.30 -2.71
N LEU A 317 7.36 -14.42 -2.78
CA LEU A 317 5.98 -14.54 -2.32
C LEU A 317 5.93 -15.39 -1.05
N TYR A 318 5.37 -14.79 -0.01
CA TYR A 318 5.10 -15.45 1.26
C TYR A 318 3.59 -15.64 1.44
N ILE A 319 3.20 -16.77 2.01
CA ILE A 319 1.81 -17.11 2.33
C ILE A 319 1.74 -17.59 3.78
N THR A 320 0.78 -17.05 4.52
CA THR A 320 0.50 -17.51 5.89
C THR A 320 -0.67 -18.48 5.89
N SER A 321 -0.47 -19.63 6.53
CA SER A 321 -1.47 -20.70 6.62
C SER A 321 -1.48 -21.34 8.01
N LYS A 322 -2.55 -22.07 8.35
CA LYS A 322 -2.54 -22.88 9.59
C LYS A 322 -1.43 -23.91 9.53
N LYS A 323 -0.74 -24.14 10.64
CA LYS A 323 0.43 -25.04 10.72
C LYS A 323 0.18 -26.46 10.16
N ASN A 324 -1.04 -26.94 10.31
CA ASN A 324 -1.43 -28.29 9.85
C ASN A 324 -2.05 -28.30 8.44
N SER A 325 -2.05 -27.17 7.72
CA SER A 325 -2.52 -27.09 6.34
C SER A 325 -1.37 -27.03 5.35
N LYS A 326 -1.61 -27.55 4.13
CA LYS A 326 -0.70 -27.39 3.00
C LYS A 326 -1.12 -26.15 2.20
N ASN A 327 -0.15 -25.34 1.77
CA ASN A 327 -0.39 -24.28 0.81
C ASN A 327 -0.61 -24.90 -0.57
N ASN A 328 -1.82 -24.73 -1.11
CA ASN A 328 -2.11 -25.16 -2.48
C ASN A 328 -2.04 -23.92 -3.39
N ILE A 329 -0.94 -23.78 -4.12
CA ILE A 329 -0.67 -22.65 -5.00
C ILE A 329 -1.18 -22.98 -6.39
N GLN A 330 -1.98 -22.08 -6.96
CA GLN A 330 -2.46 -22.16 -8.33
C GLN A 330 -1.92 -20.97 -9.10
N LEU A 331 -1.00 -21.26 -10.04
CA LEU A 331 -0.55 -20.27 -11.01
C LEU A 331 -1.67 -20.00 -12.03
N PRO A 332 -1.86 -18.74 -12.46
CA PRO A 332 -2.84 -18.41 -13.48
C PRO A 332 -2.40 -18.94 -14.85
N ASN A 333 -3.35 -19.08 -15.76
CA ASN A 333 -3.03 -19.24 -17.17
C ASN A 333 -2.74 -17.85 -17.77
N VAL A 334 -1.51 -17.63 -18.24
CA VAL A 334 -1.06 -16.36 -18.86
C VAL A 334 -1.12 -16.52 -20.38
N ASN A 335 -1.86 -15.63 -21.05
CA ASN A 335 -1.91 -15.60 -22.51
C ASN A 335 -0.79 -14.73 -23.08
N PHE A 336 0.40 -15.32 -23.26
CA PHE A 336 1.58 -14.63 -23.79
C PHE A 336 1.41 -14.17 -25.24
N ASP A 337 0.55 -14.80 -26.05
CA ASP A 337 0.29 -14.38 -27.43
C ASP A 337 -0.34 -12.98 -27.50
N SER A 338 -1.17 -12.62 -26.49
CA SER A 338 -1.79 -11.29 -26.40
C SER A 338 -0.81 -10.16 -26.05
N LEU A 339 0.39 -10.48 -25.60
CA LEU A 339 1.41 -9.51 -25.18
C LEU A 339 2.36 -9.08 -26.31
N ASN A 340 2.18 -9.65 -27.52
CA ASN A 340 3.00 -9.37 -28.72
C ASN A 340 4.50 -9.48 -28.46
N LEU A 341 4.91 -10.46 -27.65
CA LEU A 341 6.30 -10.62 -27.23
C LEU A 341 7.23 -11.01 -28.40
N LYS A 342 6.68 -11.54 -29.49
CA LYS A 342 7.45 -11.90 -30.68
C LYS A 342 8.10 -10.70 -31.36
N ASP A 343 7.45 -9.55 -31.29
CA ASP A 343 7.87 -8.32 -31.99
C ASP A 343 8.47 -7.27 -31.05
N LYS A 344 8.68 -7.64 -29.76
CA LYS A 344 9.12 -6.73 -28.72
C LYS A 344 10.51 -7.09 -28.20
N SER A 345 11.46 -6.14 -28.26
CA SER A 345 12.74 -6.27 -27.55
C SER A 345 12.52 -6.35 -26.05
N LEU A 346 13.20 -7.27 -25.40
CA LEU A 346 13.16 -7.46 -23.96
C LEU A 346 14.58 -7.49 -23.40
N LYS A 347 14.76 -6.86 -22.24
CA LYS A 347 15.96 -7.02 -21.41
C LYS A 347 15.62 -7.88 -20.21
N GLN A 348 16.59 -8.60 -19.71
CA GLN A 348 16.44 -9.33 -18.46
C GLN A 348 16.02 -8.35 -17.34
N GLY A 349 14.94 -8.67 -16.62
CA GLY A 349 14.35 -7.82 -15.59
C GLY A 349 13.21 -6.91 -16.08
N ASP A 350 12.97 -6.81 -17.40
CA ASP A 350 11.84 -6.02 -17.91
C ASP A 350 10.51 -6.57 -17.40
N PHE A 351 9.64 -5.66 -16.99
CA PHE A 351 8.28 -5.99 -16.55
C PHE A 351 7.46 -6.57 -17.71
N ILE A 352 6.82 -7.69 -17.47
CA ILE A 352 5.95 -8.37 -18.43
C ILE A 352 4.47 -8.14 -18.08
N GLU A 353 4.04 -8.63 -16.92
CA GLU A 353 2.65 -8.56 -16.48
C GLU A 353 2.53 -8.77 -14.97
N ASN A 354 1.42 -8.32 -14.38
CA ASN A 354 1.02 -8.71 -13.03
C ASN A 354 0.19 -9.99 -13.08
N ILE A 355 0.62 -11.03 -12.38
CA ILE A 355 -0.09 -12.29 -12.29
C ILE A 355 -0.77 -12.44 -10.93
N ASN A 356 -1.97 -13.03 -10.93
CA ASN A 356 -2.75 -13.29 -9.74
C ASN A 356 -2.65 -14.77 -9.35
N ILE A 357 -1.91 -15.05 -8.29
CA ILE A 357 -1.69 -16.39 -7.75
C ILE A 357 -2.74 -16.66 -6.70
N LYS A 358 -3.47 -17.76 -6.83
CA LYS A 358 -4.47 -18.19 -5.85
C LYS A 358 -3.86 -19.20 -4.89
N SER A 359 -4.10 -19.00 -3.59
CA SER A 359 -3.83 -20.01 -2.57
C SER A 359 -4.93 -19.97 -1.51
N ASN A 360 -5.56 -21.10 -1.27
CA ASN A 360 -6.74 -21.18 -0.42
C ASN A 360 -7.82 -20.18 -0.90
N ASN A 361 -8.27 -19.27 -0.02
CA ASN A 361 -9.27 -18.24 -0.36
C ASN A 361 -8.65 -16.86 -0.67
N ASN A 362 -7.33 -16.77 -0.71
CA ASN A 362 -6.60 -15.52 -0.94
C ASN A 362 -6.05 -15.45 -2.36
N THR A 363 -5.93 -14.22 -2.86
CA THR A 363 -5.28 -13.91 -4.15
C THR A 363 -4.11 -12.98 -3.89
N TYR A 364 -2.95 -13.35 -4.41
CA TYR A 364 -1.69 -12.61 -4.28
C TYR A 364 -1.27 -12.13 -5.65
N THR A 365 -0.95 -10.85 -5.77
CA THR A 365 -0.44 -10.29 -7.04
C THR A 365 1.09 -10.31 -7.01
N LEU A 366 1.67 -10.86 -8.07
CA LEU A 366 3.11 -10.95 -8.27
C LEU A 366 3.45 -10.37 -9.65
N LYS A 367 4.56 -9.63 -9.74
CA LYS A 367 5.06 -9.16 -11.03
C LYS A 367 5.87 -10.24 -11.71
N LEU A 368 5.58 -10.45 -12.97
CA LEU A 368 6.34 -11.31 -13.86
C LEU A 368 7.35 -10.45 -14.63
N ILE A 369 8.60 -10.87 -14.66
CA ILE A 369 9.69 -10.20 -15.35
C ILE A 369 10.35 -11.11 -16.36
N SER A 370 11.02 -10.53 -17.38
CA SER A 370 11.81 -11.29 -18.34
C SER A 370 13.06 -11.89 -17.67
N GLY A 371 13.27 -13.18 -17.87
CA GLY A 371 14.49 -13.88 -17.48
C GLY A 371 15.61 -13.78 -18.52
N ASP A 372 15.29 -13.31 -19.73
CA ASP A 372 16.17 -13.30 -20.90
C ASP A 372 16.29 -11.90 -21.51
N ASN A 373 17.40 -11.72 -22.25
CA ASN A 373 17.50 -10.69 -23.27
C ASN A 373 16.97 -11.27 -24.58
N TYR A 374 16.09 -10.55 -25.25
CA TYR A 374 15.51 -10.97 -26.52
C TYR A 374 15.40 -9.79 -27.48
N GLU A 375 15.90 -9.98 -28.68
CA GLU A 375 15.67 -9.10 -29.82
C GLU A 375 14.90 -9.87 -30.89
N PRO A 376 13.79 -9.31 -31.41
CA PRO A 376 13.05 -9.91 -32.49
C PRO A 376 13.94 -10.14 -33.71
N GLU A 377 13.82 -11.29 -34.34
CA GLU A 377 14.46 -11.52 -35.63
C GLU A 377 13.79 -10.61 -36.67
N HIS A 378 14.45 -9.54 -37.09
CA HIS A 378 14.04 -8.74 -38.22
C HIS A 378 14.14 -9.56 -39.49
N ASN A 379 13.01 -10.04 -39.98
CA ASN A 379 12.95 -10.68 -41.29
C ASN A 379 13.09 -9.57 -42.35
N ILE A 380 14.29 -9.39 -42.89
CA ILE A 380 14.60 -8.45 -43.98
C ILE A 380 13.59 -8.59 -45.14
N LEU A 381 13.02 -9.79 -45.36
CA LEU A 381 11.96 -10.06 -46.34
C LEU A 381 10.62 -9.35 -46.02
N THR A 382 10.24 -9.18 -44.76
CA THR A 382 9.00 -8.44 -44.38
C THR A 382 9.16 -6.95 -44.54
N ASP A 383 10.33 -6.40 -44.26
CA ASP A 383 10.63 -4.98 -44.50
C ASP A 383 10.68 -4.65 -46.00
N VAL A 384 11.22 -5.55 -46.80
CA VAL A 384 11.23 -5.41 -48.25
C VAL A 384 9.80 -5.48 -48.79
N THR A 385 8.96 -6.41 -48.34
CA THR A 385 7.56 -6.51 -48.83
C THR A 385 6.68 -5.35 -48.38
N GLN A 386 6.85 -4.80 -47.19
CA GLN A 386 6.14 -3.58 -46.75
C GLN A 386 6.61 -2.35 -47.54
N ASN A 387 7.89 -2.22 -47.81
CA ASN A 387 8.42 -1.14 -48.67
C ASN A 387 7.97 -1.30 -50.11
N TYR A 388 7.85 -2.53 -50.66
CA TYR A 388 7.34 -2.76 -52.02
C TYR A 388 5.86 -2.45 -52.16
N THR A 389 5.03 -2.76 -51.16
CA THR A 389 3.60 -2.38 -51.14
C THR A 389 3.39 -0.88 -51.04
N SER A 390 4.20 -0.18 -50.22
CA SER A 390 4.19 1.27 -50.11
C SER A 390 4.62 1.96 -51.42
N THR A 391 5.73 1.54 -52.04
CA THR A 391 6.21 2.10 -53.31
C THR A 391 5.23 1.80 -54.46
N SER A 392 4.59 0.61 -54.51
CA SER A 392 3.58 0.29 -55.50
C SER A 392 2.33 1.19 -55.34
N THR A 393 1.94 1.51 -54.12
CA THR A 393 0.80 2.40 -53.86
C THR A 393 1.13 3.84 -54.24
N ILE A 394 2.32 4.34 -53.97
CA ILE A 394 2.81 5.66 -54.38
C ILE A 394 2.88 5.74 -55.90
N LEU A 395 3.38 4.70 -56.60
CA LEU A 395 3.46 4.63 -58.05
C LEU A 395 2.06 4.65 -58.71
N LYS A 396 1.09 3.90 -58.14
CA LYS A 396 -0.32 3.93 -58.59
C LYS A 396 -0.95 5.30 -58.41
N THR A 397 -0.72 5.97 -57.27
CA THR A 397 -1.25 7.31 -57.01
C THR A 397 -0.64 8.32 -57.99
N LEU A 398 0.65 8.25 -58.30
CA LEU A 398 1.32 9.08 -59.29
C LEU A 398 0.78 8.82 -60.70
N CYS A 399 0.53 7.56 -61.09
CA CYS A 399 -0.10 7.26 -62.39
C CYS A 399 -1.52 7.83 -62.50
N TYR A 400 -2.35 7.72 -61.45
CA TYR A 400 -3.71 8.28 -61.49
C TYR A 400 -3.72 9.81 -61.54
N THR A 401 -2.79 10.47 -60.86
CA THR A 401 -2.66 11.95 -60.95
C THR A 401 -2.20 12.41 -62.32
N LEU A 402 -1.25 11.70 -62.98
CA LEU A 402 -0.81 11.96 -64.35
C LEU A 402 -1.93 11.77 -65.36
N ILE A 403 -2.72 10.72 -65.25
CA ILE A 403 -3.89 10.47 -66.13
C ILE A 403 -4.93 11.57 -65.92
N GLY A 404 -5.21 12.01 -64.70
CA GLY A 404 -6.12 13.12 -64.41
C GLY A 404 -5.68 14.45 -65.04
N LEU A 405 -4.39 14.76 -64.98
CA LEU A 405 -3.82 15.94 -65.60
C LEU A 405 -3.90 15.91 -67.12
N LEU A 406 -3.68 14.73 -67.72
CA LEU A 406 -3.79 14.53 -69.18
C LEU A 406 -5.22 14.72 -69.68
N LEU A 407 -6.22 14.23 -68.92
CA LEU A 407 -7.64 14.42 -69.20
C LEU A 407 -8.06 15.91 -69.12
N ILE A 408 -7.56 16.61 -68.10
CA ILE A 408 -7.81 18.06 -67.95
C ILE A 408 -7.17 18.82 -69.12
N PHE A 409 -5.96 18.47 -69.51
CA PHE A 409 -5.26 19.12 -70.64
C PHE A 409 -5.98 18.87 -71.98
N THR A 410 -6.44 17.66 -72.23
CA THR A 410 -7.24 17.35 -73.45
C THR A 410 -8.57 18.08 -73.42
N MET A 411 -9.22 18.22 -72.29
CA MET A 411 -10.47 18.97 -72.16
C MET A 411 -10.27 20.48 -72.45
N ILE A 412 -9.16 21.08 -71.99
CA ILE A 412 -8.78 22.46 -72.28
C ILE A 412 -8.53 22.67 -73.80
N ILE A 413 -7.85 21.69 -74.47
CA ILE A 413 -7.64 21.78 -75.91
C ILE A 413 -8.96 21.68 -76.67
N ILE A 414 -9.90 20.82 -76.25
CA ILE A 414 -11.21 20.70 -76.86
C ILE A 414 -12.02 21.99 -76.71
N ILE A 415 -11.99 22.61 -75.51
CA ILE A 415 -12.65 23.86 -75.25
C ILE A 415 -12.05 24.99 -76.08
N LYS A 416 -10.73 25.11 -76.20
CA LYS A 416 -10.04 26.10 -77.06
C LYS A 416 -10.33 25.88 -78.52
N LYS A 417 -10.46 24.63 -79.00
CA LYS A 417 -10.87 24.34 -80.38
C LYS A 417 -12.34 24.74 -80.66
N LYS A 418 -13.25 24.57 -79.70
CA LYS A 418 -14.65 25.00 -79.81
C LYS A 418 -14.81 26.52 -79.79
N SER A 419 -13.98 27.25 -79.05
CA SER A 419 -14.02 28.70 -78.96
C SER A 419 -13.43 29.41 -80.20
N LYS A 420 -12.61 28.73 -81.01
CA LYS A 420 -12.09 29.24 -82.29
C LYS A 420 -13.02 28.95 -83.47
N LYS A 421 -14.15 28.23 -83.28
CA LYS A 421 -15.15 27.94 -84.33
C LYS A 421 -16.47 28.69 -84.10
N ARG A 422 -16.50 29.65 -83.19
CA ARG A 422 -17.53 30.73 -83.05
C ARG A 422 -16.85 32.06 -83.41
#